data_3033f72d1b08b00510b5fc9fdd407da6
#
_entry.id   3033f72d1b08b00510b5fc9fdd407da6
#
_cell.length_a   1.000
_cell.length_b   1.000
_cell.length_c   1.000
_cell.angle_alpha   90.00
_cell.angle_beta   90.00
_cell.angle_gamma   90.00
#
_symmetry.space_group_name_H-M   'P 1'
#
loop_
_entity.id
_entity.type
_entity.pdbx_description
1 polymer ?
#
loop_
_entity_poly.entity_id
_entity_poly.type
_entity_poly.pdbx_seq_one_letter_code
_entity_poly.pdbx_strand_id
1 'polypeptide(L)'
;MGFAAACSEDEETNSISSDEAAAIVAVSLSSNGVNSISSTSAEFASDALDGDVGGRVATCGFTESLDYTTTSDATSAPNSFNFDFKYAFELKCEGEQPAALGVGLNYSGDFSSPSYGFDCTGLATLQLDGLQSEALAFEMNGEYKYNGTFVDKQKNQSISSNIVMTLTDISISKDSHLITAGKGSYSISGSVPSKGSFKYSGEINFLGAGQAEVSVNGVVYVADINVGTATKK
;
A
#
# COMPACT_ATOMS: atom_id res chain seq x y z
N MET A 1 52.47 1.50 -23.82
CA MET A 1 51.95 0.94 -22.57
C MET A 1 50.76 1.81 -22.16
N GLY A 2 49.54 1.36 -22.47
CA GLY A 2 48.31 2.06 -22.09
C GLY A 2 47.77 1.41 -20.84
N PHE A 3 47.62 2.15 -19.75
CA PHE A 3 46.89 1.73 -18.59
C PHE A 3 45.41 1.93 -18.85
N ALA A 4 44.68 0.86 -19.04
CA ALA A 4 43.25 0.88 -18.94
C ALA A 4 42.89 1.01 -17.45
N ALA A 5 42.44 2.18 -17.03
CA ALA A 5 41.75 2.32 -15.74
C ALA A 5 40.41 1.61 -15.89
N ALA A 6 40.30 0.44 -15.30
CA ALA A 6 39.00 -0.17 -15.03
C ALA A 6 38.32 0.71 -13.97
N CYS A 7 37.28 1.47 -14.36
CA CYS A 7 36.30 1.95 -13.39
C CYS A 7 35.63 0.70 -12.80
N SER A 8 35.97 0.34 -11.59
CA SER A 8 35.09 -0.47 -10.77
C SER A 8 33.88 0.41 -10.49
N GLU A 9 32.75 0.08 -11.08
CA GLU A 9 31.48 0.53 -10.53
C GLU A 9 31.46 -0.01 -9.09
N ASP A 10 31.53 0.92 -8.12
CA ASP A 10 31.27 0.60 -6.73
C ASP A 10 29.84 0.03 -6.70
N GLU A 11 29.69 -1.28 -6.53
CA GLU A 11 28.41 -1.86 -6.18
C GLU A 11 27.99 -1.16 -4.88
N GLU A 12 26.99 -0.28 -4.97
CA GLU A 12 26.36 0.32 -3.80
C GLU A 12 25.85 -0.82 -2.92
N THR A 13 26.61 -1.16 -1.88
CA THR A 13 26.21 -2.19 -0.94
C THR A 13 25.03 -1.67 -0.13
N ASN A 14 23.83 -2.16 -0.47
CA ASN A 14 22.61 -1.82 0.26
C ASN A 14 22.75 -2.19 1.74
N SER A 15 22.32 -1.29 2.63
CA SER A 15 22.44 -1.47 4.08
C SER A 15 21.44 -2.48 4.67
N ILE A 16 20.48 -2.95 3.87
CA ILE A 16 19.56 -4.03 4.19
C ILE A 16 19.60 -5.11 3.11
N SER A 17 19.21 -6.33 3.43
CA SER A 17 19.10 -7.44 2.50
C SER A 17 17.84 -7.36 1.62
N SER A 18 17.79 -8.13 0.53
CA SER A 18 16.58 -8.29 -0.28
C SER A 18 15.40 -8.88 0.51
N ASP A 19 15.66 -9.76 1.50
CA ASP A 19 14.62 -10.32 2.36
C ASP A 19 14.01 -9.24 3.26
N GLU A 20 14.83 -8.36 3.84
CA GLU A 20 14.37 -7.22 4.64
C GLU A 20 13.60 -6.20 3.78
N ALA A 21 14.06 -5.93 2.57
CA ALA A 21 13.36 -5.07 1.62
C ALA A 21 11.99 -5.66 1.22
N ALA A 22 11.92 -6.96 0.93
CA ALA A 22 10.68 -7.65 0.62
C ALA A 22 9.69 -7.61 1.79
N ALA A 23 10.17 -7.76 3.02
CA ALA A 23 9.33 -7.66 4.21
C ALA A 23 8.73 -6.24 4.39
N ILE A 24 9.53 -5.19 4.17
CA ILE A 24 9.03 -3.80 4.24
C ILE A 24 7.97 -3.55 3.16
N VAL A 25 8.18 -4.03 1.93
CA VAL A 25 7.18 -3.92 0.85
C VAL A 25 5.91 -4.68 1.21
N ALA A 26 6.01 -5.92 1.74
CA ALA A 26 4.85 -6.71 2.14
C ALA A 26 4.00 -6.02 3.22
N VAL A 27 4.64 -5.39 4.22
CA VAL A 27 3.94 -4.57 5.23
C VAL A 27 3.17 -3.42 4.58
N SER A 28 3.76 -2.75 3.59
CA SER A 28 3.10 -1.63 2.88
C SER A 28 1.94 -2.09 1.98
N LEU A 29 1.90 -3.36 1.59
CA LEU A 29 0.78 -3.97 0.85
C LEU A 29 -0.33 -4.47 1.77
N SER A 30 -0.10 -4.57 3.07
CA SER A 30 -0.98 -5.26 4.01
C SER A 30 -2.24 -4.47 4.40
N SER A 31 -2.94 -4.96 5.40
CA SER A 31 -4.16 -4.38 5.95
C SER A 31 -4.03 -2.95 6.48
N ASN A 32 -2.81 -2.44 6.66
CA ASN A 32 -2.54 -1.03 7.01
C ASN A 32 -1.99 -0.23 5.80
N GLY A 33 -2.10 -0.77 4.59
CA GLY A 33 -1.61 -0.16 3.36
C GLY A 33 -2.56 -0.38 2.19
N VAL A 34 -2.01 -0.81 1.05
CA VAL A 34 -2.76 -0.95 -0.21
C VAL A 34 -4.00 -1.81 -0.09
N ASN A 35 -3.95 -2.93 0.65
CA ASN A 35 -5.10 -3.84 0.79
C ASN A 35 -6.29 -3.16 1.51
N SER A 36 -6.04 -2.41 2.59
CA SER A 36 -7.09 -1.67 3.30
C SER A 36 -7.68 -0.54 2.45
N ILE A 37 -6.81 0.21 1.76
CA ILE A 37 -7.26 1.30 0.89
C ILE A 37 -8.15 0.77 -0.22
N SER A 38 -7.78 -0.36 -0.83
CA SER A 38 -8.56 -1.02 -1.88
C SER A 38 -9.94 -1.45 -1.40
N SER A 39 -10.01 -2.09 -0.23
CA SER A 39 -11.26 -2.54 0.38
C SER A 39 -12.19 -1.36 0.72
N THR A 40 -11.67 -0.34 1.41
CA THR A 40 -12.45 0.86 1.77
C THR A 40 -12.94 1.61 0.53
N SER A 41 -12.11 1.70 -0.51
CA SER A 41 -12.51 2.36 -1.77
C SER A 41 -13.59 1.58 -2.51
N ALA A 42 -13.51 0.24 -2.50
CA ALA A 42 -14.52 -0.61 -3.12
C ALA A 42 -15.85 -0.60 -2.36
N GLU A 43 -15.82 -0.58 -1.02
CA GLU A 43 -17.01 -0.41 -0.18
C GLU A 43 -17.71 0.91 -0.49
N PHE A 44 -16.96 2.03 -0.50
CA PHE A 44 -17.52 3.34 -0.83
C PHE A 44 -18.07 3.39 -2.27
N ALA A 45 -17.41 2.73 -3.23
CA ALA A 45 -17.90 2.64 -4.60
C ALA A 45 -19.22 1.85 -4.69
N SER A 46 -19.36 0.77 -3.91
CA SER A 46 -20.62 0.00 -3.84
C SER A 46 -21.75 0.83 -3.25
N ASP A 47 -21.51 1.55 -2.16
CA ASP A 47 -22.50 2.48 -1.57
C ASP A 47 -22.91 3.57 -2.55
N ALA A 48 -21.96 4.08 -3.37
CA ALA A 48 -22.25 5.05 -4.40
C ALA A 48 -23.13 4.49 -5.54
N LEU A 49 -22.97 3.20 -5.88
CA LEU A 49 -23.81 2.50 -6.86
C LEU A 49 -25.23 2.25 -6.34
N ASP A 50 -25.37 1.97 -5.07
CA ASP A 50 -26.66 1.80 -4.40
C ASP A 50 -27.40 3.15 -4.21
N GLY A 51 -26.73 4.26 -4.52
CA GLY A 51 -27.25 5.60 -4.41
C GLY A 51 -27.33 6.12 -2.97
N ASP A 52 -26.63 5.48 -2.05
CA ASP A 52 -26.60 5.87 -0.62
C ASP A 52 -25.17 5.95 -0.12
N VAL A 53 -24.61 7.17 -0.13
CA VAL A 53 -23.30 7.45 0.43
C VAL A 53 -23.48 8.26 1.71
N GLY A 54 -23.16 7.66 2.86
CA GLY A 54 -23.29 8.34 4.16
C GLY A 54 -24.69 8.86 4.46
N GLY A 55 -25.76 8.16 4.02
CA GLY A 55 -27.16 8.55 4.16
C GLY A 55 -27.64 9.58 3.14
N ARG A 56 -26.94 9.78 2.03
CA ARG A 56 -27.30 10.69 0.93
C ARG A 56 -27.27 9.97 -0.41
N VAL A 57 -28.20 10.31 -1.28
CA VAL A 57 -28.17 9.81 -2.66
C VAL A 57 -26.98 10.45 -3.39
N ALA A 58 -26.05 9.62 -3.82
CA ALA A 58 -24.89 10.06 -4.58
C ALA A 58 -25.31 10.50 -5.99
N THR A 59 -24.90 11.69 -6.39
CA THR A 59 -25.11 12.25 -7.73
C THR A 59 -23.77 12.52 -8.39
N CYS A 60 -23.76 12.67 -9.70
CA CYS A 60 -22.58 13.02 -10.47
C CYS A 60 -21.87 14.27 -9.91
N GLY A 61 -20.57 14.20 -9.72
CA GLY A 61 -19.76 15.24 -9.08
C GLY A 61 -19.89 15.31 -7.55
N PHE A 62 -20.58 14.32 -6.94
CA PHE A 62 -20.64 14.21 -5.49
C PHE A 62 -19.25 14.01 -4.90
N THR A 63 -18.93 14.75 -3.85
CA THR A 63 -17.70 14.63 -3.09
C THR A 63 -18.01 14.33 -1.63
N GLU A 64 -17.26 13.42 -1.02
CA GLU A 64 -17.37 13.09 0.39
C GLU A 64 -15.97 13.02 1.02
N SER A 65 -15.90 13.34 2.30
CA SER A 65 -14.69 13.18 3.10
C SER A 65 -15.00 12.30 4.30
N LEU A 66 -14.14 11.30 4.52
CA LEU A 66 -14.24 10.39 5.65
C LEU A 66 -12.97 10.50 6.50
N ASP A 67 -13.11 11.03 7.69
CA ASP A 67 -12.03 11.12 8.66
C ASP A 67 -12.34 10.16 9.82
N TYR A 68 -11.42 9.25 10.11
CA TYR A 68 -11.55 8.38 11.26
C TYR A 68 -10.20 8.03 11.88
N THR A 69 -10.25 7.77 13.19
CA THR A 69 -9.10 7.31 13.96
C THR A 69 -9.39 5.90 14.44
N THR A 70 -8.42 5.00 14.31
CA THR A 70 -8.47 3.67 14.89
C THR A 70 -7.34 3.50 15.90
N THR A 71 -7.70 3.03 17.10
CA THR A 71 -6.74 2.85 18.20
C THR A 71 -6.90 1.46 18.81
N SER A 72 -5.81 0.92 19.33
CA SER A 72 -5.88 -0.29 20.14
C SER A 72 -6.54 -0.01 21.49
N ASP A 73 -7.40 -0.93 21.95
CA ASP A 73 -7.86 -0.91 23.31
C ASP A 73 -6.72 -1.18 24.31
N ALA A 74 -6.82 -0.62 25.52
CA ALA A 74 -5.88 -0.89 26.61
C ALA A 74 -5.79 -2.38 26.99
N THR A 75 -6.78 -3.18 26.57
CA THR A 75 -6.82 -4.63 26.74
C THR A 75 -6.10 -5.40 25.64
N SER A 76 -5.70 -4.74 24.56
CA SER A 76 -4.96 -5.36 23.42
C SER A 76 -3.47 -5.56 23.70
N ALA A 77 -3.02 -5.32 24.94
CA ALA A 77 -1.63 -5.62 25.34
C ALA A 77 -1.24 -7.05 24.93
N PRO A 78 -0.06 -7.24 24.35
CA PRO A 78 1.10 -6.33 24.39
C PRO A 78 1.26 -5.38 23.18
N ASN A 79 0.29 -5.34 22.28
CA ASN A 79 0.36 -4.51 21.08
C ASN A 79 -0.44 -3.21 21.27
N SER A 80 0.08 -2.12 20.75
CA SER A 80 -0.64 -0.84 20.67
C SER A 80 -0.54 -0.27 19.27
N PHE A 81 -1.59 0.42 18.82
CA PHE A 81 -1.60 1.15 17.57
C PHE A 81 -2.52 2.37 17.66
N ASN A 82 -2.20 3.37 16.87
CA ASN A 82 -3.02 4.55 16.67
C ASN A 82 -2.83 5.03 15.22
N PHE A 83 -3.92 5.07 14.45
CA PHE A 83 -3.91 5.51 13.06
C PHE A 83 -5.03 6.51 12.81
N ASP A 84 -4.68 7.61 12.15
CA ASP A 84 -5.60 8.61 11.60
C ASP A 84 -5.66 8.47 10.09
N PHE A 85 -6.86 8.36 9.54
CA PHE A 85 -7.14 8.28 8.11
C PHE A 85 -8.02 9.42 7.67
N LYS A 86 -7.66 10.05 6.55
CA LYS A 86 -8.42 11.11 5.90
C LYS A 86 -8.61 10.78 4.44
N TYR A 87 -9.79 10.28 4.11
CA TYR A 87 -10.21 10.01 2.75
C TYR A 87 -10.91 11.22 2.14
N ALA A 88 -10.74 11.39 0.83
CA ALA A 88 -11.52 12.27 -0.01
C ALA A 88 -11.98 11.46 -1.22
N PHE A 89 -13.27 11.41 -1.46
CA PHE A 89 -13.90 10.70 -2.57
C PHE A 89 -14.55 11.68 -3.53
N GLU A 90 -14.47 11.39 -4.82
CA GLU A 90 -15.14 12.16 -5.89
C GLU A 90 -15.78 11.19 -6.88
N LEU A 91 -17.12 11.19 -6.95
CA LEU A 91 -17.86 10.39 -7.91
C LEU A 91 -17.83 11.07 -9.29
N LYS A 92 -17.17 10.41 -10.25
CA LYS A 92 -17.07 10.86 -11.64
C LYS A 92 -18.06 10.11 -12.50
N CYS A 93 -18.65 10.81 -13.45
CA CYS A 93 -19.67 10.24 -14.33
C CYS A 93 -19.29 10.36 -15.80
N GLU A 94 -19.82 9.45 -16.58
CA GLU A 94 -19.90 9.52 -18.03
C GLU A 94 -21.37 9.79 -18.41
N GLY A 95 -21.65 10.99 -18.93
CA GLY A 95 -23.03 11.47 -19.03
C GLY A 95 -23.67 11.65 -17.65
N GLU A 96 -24.76 10.91 -17.39
CA GLU A 96 -25.49 10.93 -16.10
C GLU A 96 -25.25 9.65 -15.27
N GLN A 97 -24.36 8.76 -15.73
CA GLN A 97 -24.11 7.48 -15.08
C GLN A 97 -22.78 7.51 -14.32
N PRO A 98 -22.73 6.98 -13.09
CA PRO A 98 -21.48 6.76 -12.38
C PRO A 98 -20.49 5.92 -13.21
N ALA A 99 -19.29 6.41 -13.40
CA ALA A 99 -18.27 5.74 -14.21
C ALA A 99 -17.01 5.39 -13.39
N ALA A 100 -16.55 6.31 -12.55
CA ALA A 100 -15.36 6.12 -11.75
C ALA A 100 -15.46 6.83 -10.39
N LEU A 101 -14.69 6.39 -9.42
CA LEU A 101 -14.47 7.01 -8.13
C LEU A 101 -13.03 7.49 -8.03
N GLY A 102 -12.81 8.79 -7.88
CA GLY A 102 -11.53 9.36 -7.46
C GLY A 102 -11.35 9.18 -5.97
N VAL A 103 -10.18 8.71 -5.52
CA VAL A 103 -9.85 8.47 -4.11
C VAL A 103 -8.55 9.16 -3.77
N GLY A 104 -8.62 10.13 -2.86
CA GLY A 104 -7.48 10.70 -2.16
C GLY A 104 -7.40 10.16 -0.75
N LEU A 105 -6.22 9.80 -0.28
CA LEU A 105 -5.99 9.38 1.10
C LEU A 105 -4.76 10.05 1.65
N ASN A 106 -4.88 10.58 2.87
CA ASN A 106 -3.75 10.89 3.74
C ASN A 106 -3.92 10.09 5.03
N TYR A 107 -2.86 9.46 5.52
CA TYR A 107 -2.89 8.80 6.81
C TYR A 107 -1.58 8.99 7.56
N SER A 108 -1.66 8.87 8.88
CA SER A 108 -0.51 8.80 9.76
C SER A 108 -0.81 7.87 10.93
N GLY A 109 0.21 7.26 11.48
CA GLY A 109 0.00 6.43 12.65
C GLY A 109 1.25 5.75 13.13
N ASP A 110 1.07 5.06 14.24
CA ASP A 110 2.11 4.28 14.90
C ASP A 110 1.58 2.90 15.33
N PHE A 111 2.52 1.97 15.42
CA PHE A 111 2.30 0.63 15.97
C PHE A 111 3.47 0.26 16.88
N SER A 112 3.18 -0.43 17.96
CA SER A 112 4.18 -0.94 18.89
C SER A 112 3.79 -2.30 19.42
N SER A 113 4.75 -3.23 19.35
CA SER A 113 4.71 -4.55 20.00
C SER A 113 5.97 -4.77 20.83
N PRO A 114 6.08 -5.85 21.60
CA PRO A 114 7.32 -6.17 22.32
C PRO A 114 8.53 -6.36 21.42
N SER A 115 8.35 -6.81 20.18
CA SER A 115 9.42 -7.15 19.27
C SER A 115 9.78 -6.03 18.30
N TYR A 116 8.79 -5.25 17.86
CA TYR A 116 9.00 -4.18 16.89
C TYR A 116 8.00 -3.05 17.06
N GLY A 117 8.29 -1.94 16.42
CA GLY A 117 7.39 -0.81 16.29
C GLY A 117 7.62 -0.11 14.96
N PHE A 118 6.66 0.69 14.54
CA PHE A 118 6.82 1.62 13.42
C PHE A 118 5.97 2.86 13.62
N ASP A 119 6.41 3.95 13.05
CA ASP A 119 5.65 5.17 12.82
C ASP A 119 5.66 5.48 11.32
N CYS A 120 4.55 5.98 10.80
CA CYS A 120 4.43 6.21 9.36
C CYS A 120 3.45 7.33 9.00
N THR A 121 3.67 7.85 7.81
CA THR A 121 2.71 8.67 7.08
C THR A 121 2.54 8.12 5.67
N GLY A 122 1.37 8.26 5.11
CA GLY A 122 1.09 7.80 3.75
C GLY A 122 0.16 8.73 2.99
N LEU A 123 0.26 8.62 1.67
CA LEU A 123 -0.56 9.35 0.71
C LEU A 123 -0.94 8.40 -0.41
N ALA A 124 -2.20 8.40 -0.81
CA ALA A 124 -2.63 7.72 -2.03
C ALA A 124 -3.46 8.67 -2.91
N THR A 125 -3.31 8.51 -4.22
CA THR A 125 -4.16 9.13 -5.24
C THR A 125 -4.52 8.05 -6.22
N LEU A 126 -5.77 7.59 -6.16
CA LEU A 126 -6.25 6.44 -6.89
C LEU A 126 -7.51 6.80 -7.69
N GLN A 127 -7.77 6.03 -8.72
CA GLN A 127 -9.03 6.01 -9.43
C GLN A 127 -9.53 4.57 -9.47
N LEU A 128 -10.80 4.41 -9.15
CA LEU A 128 -11.51 3.13 -9.19
C LEU A 128 -12.55 3.23 -10.32
N ASP A 129 -12.34 2.49 -11.38
CA ASP A 129 -13.23 2.36 -12.52
C ASP A 129 -14.15 1.14 -12.36
N GLY A 130 -15.06 0.92 -13.32
CA GLY A 130 -15.94 -0.25 -13.30
C GLY A 130 -17.20 -0.05 -12.42
N LEU A 131 -17.64 1.20 -12.22
CA LEU A 131 -18.84 1.48 -11.46
C LEU A 131 -20.11 1.08 -12.20
N GLN A 132 -20.06 0.85 -13.51
CA GLN A 132 -21.21 0.40 -14.30
C GLN A 132 -21.70 -0.98 -13.83
N SER A 133 -23.01 -1.20 -13.89
CA SER A 133 -23.65 -2.41 -13.39
C SER A 133 -23.21 -3.70 -14.11
N GLU A 134 -22.82 -3.59 -15.37
CA GLU A 134 -22.32 -4.70 -16.20
C GLU A 134 -20.85 -5.05 -15.94
N ALA A 135 -20.08 -4.20 -15.27
CA ALA A 135 -18.70 -4.49 -14.91
C ALA A 135 -18.64 -5.56 -13.81
N LEU A 136 -17.85 -6.62 -14.03
CA LEU A 136 -17.73 -7.76 -13.12
C LEU A 136 -16.88 -7.47 -11.88
N ALA A 137 -16.02 -6.47 -11.95
CA ALA A 137 -15.13 -6.05 -10.88
C ALA A 137 -14.91 -4.53 -10.95
N PHE A 138 -14.42 -3.96 -9.87
CA PHE A 138 -13.77 -2.66 -9.89
C PHE A 138 -12.34 -2.82 -10.40
N GLU A 139 -11.82 -1.76 -11.05
CA GLU A 139 -10.44 -1.69 -11.52
C GLU A 139 -9.77 -0.44 -10.94
N MET A 140 -8.75 -0.65 -10.10
CA MET A 140 -8.07 0.44 -9.41
C MET A 140 -6.69 0.72 -10.01
N ASN A 141 -6.45 1.99 -10.29
CA ASN A 141 -5.18 2.52 -10.80
C ASN A 141 -4.72 3.71 -9.96
N GLY A 142 -3.42 3.95 -9.87
CA GLY A 142 -2.88 5.15 -9.26
C GLY A 142 -1.57 4.97 -8.50
N GLU A 143 -1.30 5.91 -7.60
CA GLU A 143 -0.05 5.98 -6.85
C GLU A 143 -0.31 5.91 -5.33
N TYR A 144 0.55 5.17 -4.64
CA TYR A 144 0.62 5.07 -3.19
C TYR A 144 2.02 5.40 -2.71
N LYS A 145 2.12 6.25 -1.71
CA LYS A 145 3.36 6.66 -1.05
C LYS A 145 3.31 6.36 0.43
N TYR A 146 4.43 5.91 0.95
CA TYR A 146 4.64 5.61 2.36
C TYR A 146 5.98 6.18 2.80
N ASN A 147 6.01 6.81 3.95
CA ASN A 147 7.21 7.20 4.68
C ASN A 147 7.09 6.68 6.10
N GLY A 148 8.12 6.02 6.60
CA GLY A 148 8.06 5.52 7.96
C GLY A 148 9.42 5.10 8.52
N THR A 149 9.40 4.87 9.81
CA THR A 149 10.53 4.33 10.56
C THR A 149 10.09 3.03 11.21
N PHE A 150 10.74 1.95 10.85
CA PHE A 150 10.58 0.63 11.49
C PHE A 150 11.67 0.44 12.54
N VAL A 151 11.29 -0.03 13.72
CA VAL A 151 12.21 -0.31 14.83
C VAL A 151 12.12 -1.78 15.20
N ASP A 152 13.18 -2.54 14.93
CA ASP A 152 13.39 -3.89 15.49
C ASP A 152 13.95 -3.75 16.91
N LYS A 153 13.09 -3.98 17.90
CA LYS A 153 13.46 -3.82 19.33
C LYS A 153 14.40 -4.92 19.81
N GLN A 154 14.38 -6.10 19.17
CA GLN A 154 15.25 -7.21 19.53
C GLN A 154 16.67 -6.99 19.04
N LYS A 155 16.83 -6.44 17.83
CA LYS A 155 18.15 -6.09 17.26
C LYS A 155 18.61 -4.69 17.62
N ASN A 156 17.75 -3.89 18.29
CA ASN A 156 17.97 -2.46 18.54
C ASN A 156 18.34 -1.71 17.24
N GLN A 157 17.61 -2.00 16.15
CA GLN A 157 17.86 -1.46 14.84
C GLN A 157 16.67 -0.63 14.38
N SER A 158 16.94 0.57 13.86
CA SER A 158 15.95 1.44 13.24
C SER A 158 16.20 1.50 11.74
N ILE A 159 15.14 1.44 10.94
CA ILE A 159 15.19 1.50 9.47
C ILE A 159 14.23 2.59 9.04
N SER A 160 14.73 3.69 8.49
CA SER A 160 13.89 4.70 7.86
C SER A 160 13.69 4.33 6.39
N SER A 161 12.45 4.33 5.91
CA SER A 161 12.09 3.97 4.54
C SER A 161 11.10 4.93 3.92
N ASN A 162 11.25 5.11 2.62
CA ASN A 162 10.32 5.79 1.73
C ASN A 162 9.96 4.82 0.61
N ILE A 163 8.67 4.62 0.37
CA ILE A 163 8.15 3.74 -0.66
C ILE A 163 7.23 4.54 -1.58
N VAL A 164 7.39 4.35 -2.87
CA VAL A 164 6.47 4.80 -3.90
C VAL A 164 6.02 3.57 -4.68
N MET A 165 4.73 3.37 -4.80
CA MET A 165 4.12 2.30 -5.60
C MET A 165 3.23 2.89 -6.67
N THR A 166 3.31 2.36 -7.88
CA THR A 166 2.34 2.58 -8.95
C THR A 166 1.51 1.31 -9.09
N LEU A 167 0.21 1.44 -8.94
CA LEU A 167 -0.77 0.35 -9.04
C LEU A 167 -1.42 0.42 -10.42
N THR A 168 -1.54 -0.72 -11.09
CA THR A 168 -2.05 -0.81 -12.46
C THR A 168 -2.98 -2.00 -12.59
N ASP A 169 -4.21 -1.74 -13.06
CA ASP A 169 -5.24 -2.74 -13.34
C ASP A 169 -5.49 -3.67 -12.13
N ILE A 170 -5.56 -3.08 -10.92
CA ILE A 170 -5.87 -3.84 -9.71
C ILE A 170 -7.35 -4.19 -9.72
N SER A 171 -7.66 -5.44 -10.00
CA SER A 171 -9.01 -5.96 -10.02
C SER A 171 -9.49 -6.25 -8.60
N ILE A 172 -10.65 -5.70 -8.22
CA ILE A 172 -11.27 -5.84 -6.91
C ILE A 172 -12.68 -6.38 -7.10
N SER A 173 -12.98 -7.49 -6.45
CA SER A 173 -14.32 -8.10 -6.48
C SER A 173 -15.36 -7.15 -5.91
N LYS A 174 -16.49 -6.96 -6.61
CA LYS A 174 -17.62 -6.18 -6.12
C LYS A 174 -18.33 -6.83 -4.92
N ASP A 175 -18.33 -8.16 -4.85
CA ASP A 175 -19.03 -8.88 -3.79
C ASP A 175 -18.23 -8.95 -2.48
N SER A 176 -16.90 -9.13 -2.58
CA SER A 176 -16.05 -9.35 -1.40
C SER A 176 -15.16 -8.16 -1.05
N HIS A 177 -15.07 -7.16 -1.93
CA HIS A 177 -14.16 -6.01 -1.85
C HIS A 177 -12.67 -6.39 -1.69
N LEU A 178 -12.31 -7.61 -2.13
CA LEU A 178 -10.94 -8.12 -2.06
C LEU A 178 -10.24 -8.01 -3.41
N ILE A 179 -8.94 -7.76 -3.37
CA ILE A 179 -8.08 -7.80 -4.55
C ILE A 179 -8.05 -9.23 -5.11
N THR A 180 -8.34 -9.37 -6.40
CA THR A 180 -8.36 -10.66 -7.11
C THR A 180 -7.23 -10.82 -8.11
N ALA A 181 -6.71 -9.71 -8.66
CA ALA A 181 -5.60 -9.68 -9.61
C ALA A 181 -5.05 -8.26 -9.72
N GLY A 182 -4.00 -8.09 -10.51
CA GLY A 182 -3.45 -6.78 -10.88
C GLY A 182 -1.94 -6.74 -10.79
N LYS A 183 -1.37 -5.60 -11.13
CA LYS A 183 0.06 -5.38 -11.15
C LYS A 183 0.43 -4.08 -10.48
N GLY A 184 1.68 -3.98 -10.07
CA GLY A 184 2.27 -2.74 -9.61
C GLY A 184 3.77 -2.74 -9.81
N SER A 185 4.34 -1.57 -9.72
CA SER A 185 5.79 -1.39 -9.57
C SER A 185 6.05 -0.61 -8.30
N TYR A 186 7.22 -0.79 -7.72
CA TYR A 186 7.61 -0.03 -6.54
C TYR A 186 9.06 0.42 -6.59
N SER A 187 9.34 1.48 -5.87
CA SER A 187 10.68 1.86 -5.45
C SER A 187 10.69 2.07 -3.94
N ILE A 188 11.68 1.49 -3.27
CA ILE A 188 11.95 1.72 -1.85
C ILE A 188 13.35 2.28 -1.70
N SER A 189 13.49 3.30 -0.87
CA SER A 189 14.79 3.84 -0.47
C SER A 189 14.77 4.17 1.02
N GLY A 190 15.93 4.19 1.62
CA GLY A 190 16.00 4.50 3.06
C GLY A 190 17.40 4.41 3.61
N SER A 191 17.50 4.35 4.92
CA SER A 191 18.77 4.28 5.63
C SER A 191 18.66 3.51 6.95
N VAL A 192 19.76 2.88 7.30
CA VAL A 192 19.96 2.25 8.61
C VAL A 192 21.11 2.98 9.30
N PRO A 193 20.91 3.57 10.50
CA PRO A 193 21.97 4.22 11.25
C PRO A 193 23.21 3.32 11.37
N SER A 194 24.38 3.87 11.09
CA SER A 194 25.66 3.19 11.13
C SER A 194 25.93 2.12 10.06
N LYS A 195 24.93 1.81 9.18
CA LYS A 195 25.09 0.84 8.09
C LYS A 195 25.04 1.49 6.69
N GLY A 196 24.42 2.68 6.59
CA GLY A 196 24.30 3.41 5.32
C GLY A 196 22.89 3.41 4.73
N SER A 197 22.81 3.71 3.44
CA SER A 197 21.56 3.78 2.68
C SER A 197 21.27 2.48 1.94
N PHE A 198 20.04 2.37 1.46
CA PHE A 198 19.62 1.30 0.55
C PHE A 198 18.64 1.85 -0.48
N LYS A 199 18.57 1.16 -1.61
CA LYS A 199 17.60 1.44 -2.66
C LYS A 199 17.28 0.15 -3.40
N TYR A 200 15.98 -0.16 -3.52
CA TYR A 200 15.46 -1.28 -4.29
C TYR A 200 14.30 -0.82 -5.17
N SER A 201 14.08 -1.55 -6.23
CA SER A 201 12.87 -1.42 -7.04
C SER A 201 12.47 -2.78 -7.58
N GLY A 202 11.22 -2.94 -7.92
CA GLY A 202 10.70 -4.19 -8.45
C GLY A 202 9.26 -4.09 -8.88
N GLU A 203 8.72 -5.25 -9.19
CA GLU A 203 7.34 -5.42 -9.62
C GLU A 203 6.54 -6.15 -8.55
N ILE A 204 5.24 -5.91 -8.55
CA ILE A 204 4.24 -6.57 -7.74
C ILE A 204 3.23 -7.22 -8.69
N ASN A 205 2.89 -8.48 -8.45
CA ASN A 205 1.84 -9.18 -9.17
C ASN A 205 0.84 -9.73 -8.15
N PHE A 206 -0.35 -9.16 -8.10
CA PHE A 206 -1.41 -9.60 -7.19
C PHE A 206 -2.04 -10.89 -7.72
N LEU A 207 -2.10 -11.91 -6.88
CA LEU A 207 -2.57 -13.25 -7.24
C LEU A 207 -4.01 -13.54 -6.76
N GLY A 208 -4.59 -12.63 -5.98
CA GLY A 208 -5.84 -12.88 -5.25
C GLY A 208 -5.62 -13.70 -3.98
N ALA A 209 -6.71 -13.99 -3.29
CA ALA A 209 -6.71 -14.73 -2.01
C ALA A 209 -5.74 -14.19 -0.95
N GLY A 210 -5.52 -12.87 -0.97
CA GLY A 210 -4.62 -12.20 -0.02
C GLY A 210 -3.13 -12.41 -0.31
N GLN A 211 -2.76 -12.77 -1.54
CA GLN A 211 -1.37 -13.03 -1.92
C GLN A 211 -0.90 -12.12 -3.07
N ALA A 212 0.38 -11.77 -3.03
CA ALA A 212 1.08 -11.10 -4.12
C ALA A 212 2.50 -11.65 -4.28
N GLU A 213 3.02 -11.65 -5.51
CA GLU A 213 4.44 -11.85 -5.78
C GLU A 213 5.14 -10.49 -5.81
N VAL A 214 6.27 -10.38 -5.14
CA VAL A 214 7.11 -9.18 -5.08
C VAL A 214 8.51 -9.55 -5.57
N SER A 215 9.01 -8.88 -6.60
CA SER A 215 10.37 -9.07 -7.09
C SER A 215 11.32 -8.07 -6.44
N VAL A 216 12.44 -8.54 -5.91
CA VAL A 216 13.51 -7.71 -5.31
C VAL A 216 14.86 -8.19 -5.85
N ASN A 217 15.58 -7.37 -6.59
CA ASN A 217 16.86 -7.77 -7.22
C ASN A 217 16.80 -9.10 -7.98
N GLY A 218 15.72 -9.33 -8.72
CA GLY A 218 15.53 -10.57 -9.51
C GLY A 218 15.12 -11.79 -8.66
N VAL A 219 14.99 -11.66 -7.35
CA VAL A 219 14.46 -12.70 -6.48
C VAL A 219 12.97 -12.46 -6.27
N VAL A 220 12.17 -13.51 -6.38
CA VAL A 220 10.71 -13.45 -6.18
C VAL A 220 10.35 -13.89 -4.76
N TYR A 221 9.49 -13.13 -4.12
CA TYR A 221 8.91 -13.41 -2.80
C TYR A 221 7.40 -13.54 -2.92
N VAL A 222 6.79 -14.40 -2.14
CA VAL A 222 5.33 -14.45 -1.96
C VAL A 222 5.01 -13.66 -0.70
N ALA A 223 4.25 -12.59 -0.87
CA ALA A 223 3.74 -11.74 0.19
C ALA A 223 2.31 -12.14 0.55
N ASP A 224 2.05 -12.33 1.84
CA ASP A 224 0.69 -12.38 2.39
C ASP A 224 0.28 -10.93 2.73
N ILE A 225 -0.64 -10.38 1.92
CA ILE A 225 -1.10 -8.99 2.06
C ILE A 225 -2.17 -8.81 3.16
N ASN A 226 -2.61 -9.88 3.82
CA ASN A 226 -3.49 -9.76 4.99
C ASN A 226 -2.68 -9.46 6.25
N VAL A 227 -1.47 -10.05 6.36
CA VAL A 227 -0.64 -9.94 7.58
C VAL A 227 0.68 -9.21 7.35
N GLY A 228 1.07 -8.90 6.11
CA GLY A 228 2.28 -8.14 5.79
C GLY A 228 3.57 -8.94 5.95
N THR A 229 3.56 -10.22 5.61
CA THR A 229 4.77 -11.06 5.63
C THR A 229 5.19 -11.45 4.22
N ALA A 230 6.49 -11.70 4.02
CA ALA A 230 7.03 -12.17 2.75
C ALA A 230 7.92 -13.39 2.96
N THR A 231 7.82 -14.37 2.07
CA THR A 231 8.65 -15.56 2.04
C THR A 231 9.25 -15.75 0.65
N LYS A 232 10.52 -16.09 0.59
CA LYS A 232 11.22 -16.36 -0.67
C LYS A 232 10.58 -17.55 -1.38
N LYS A 233 10.31 -17.40 -2.67
CA LYS A 233 9.74 -18.44 -3.53
C LYS A 233 10.77 -19.50 -3.94
#